data_6cce33fbf7cc1d07dc7b483851016c13
#
_entry.id   6cce33fbf7cc1d07dc7b483851016c13
#
_cell.length_a   1.000
_cell.length_b   1.000
_cell.length_c   1.000
_cell.angle_alpha   90.00
_cell.angle_beta   90.00
_cell.angle_gamma   90.00
#
_symmetry.space_group_name_H-M   'P 1'
#
loop_
_entity.id
_entity.type
_entity.pdbx_description
1 polymer ?
#
loop_
_entity_poly.entity_id
_entity_poly.type
_entity_poly.pdbx_seq_one_letter_code
_entity_poly.pdbx_strand_id
1 'polypeptide(L)'
;MADCYVGFDTSNYTTSIAVVTAGGEVLANLKAPLPVKPGEVGLRQSEAVFAHVKNLPGLTARLAEVLNGHRVLGVGVSAKPRDAEDSYMPCFLSGVAAATAFAAG
;
A
#
# COMPACT_ATOMS: atom_id res chain seq x y z
N MET A 1 19.53 -13.10 -1.41
CA MET A 1 19.50 -11.62 -1.19
C MET A 1 19.38 -10.91 -2.52
N ALA A 2 18.47 -9.97 -2.63
CA ALA A 2 18.27 -9.21 -3.86
C ALA A 2 18.02 -7.73 -3.54
N ASP A 3 18.36 -6.88 -4.51
CA ASP A 3 17.94 -5.48 -4.48
C ASP A 3 16.48 -5.44 -4.94
N CYS A 4 15.65 -4.68 -4.26
CA CYS A 4 14.23 -4.66 -4.53
C CYS A 4 13.58 -3.28 -4.34
N TYR A 5 12.34 -3.18 -4.81
CA TYR A 5 11.50 -2.01 -4.66
C TYR A 5 10.22 -2.41 -3.96
N VAL A 6 9.67 -1.53 -3.14
CA VAL A 6 8.42 -1.76 -2.41
C VAL A 6 7.38 -0.78 -2.90
N GLY A 7 6.18 -1.27 -3.21
CA GLY A 7 5.05 -0.45 -3.63
C GLY A 7 3.90 -0.53 -2.65
N PHE A 8 3.31 0.62 -2.33
CA PHE A 8 2.12 0.73 -1.48
C PHE A 8 0.94 1.24 -2.30
N ASP A 9 -0.21 0.64 -2.12
CA ASP A 9 -1.44 1.08 -2.80
C ASP A 9 -2.63 0.99 -1.86
N THR A 10 -3.24 2.15 -1.58
CA THR A 10 -4.48 2.27 -0.82
C THR A 10 -5.54 3.02 -1.64
N SER A 11 -5.48 2.87 -2.97
CA SER A 11 -6.30 3.65 -3.89
C SER A 11 -7.75 3.23 -4.00
N ASN A 12 -8.07 1.99 -3.60
CA ASN A 12 -9.41 1.45 -3.80
C ASN A 12 -9.80 0.53 -2.63
N TYR A 13 -10.46 -0.58 -2.89
CA TYR A 13 -11.05 -1.47 -1.88
C TYR A 13 -10.10 -2.56 -1.38
N THR A 14 -8.83 -2.41 -1.63
CA THR A 14 -7.81 -3.34 -1.14
C THR A 14 -6.57 -2.57 -0.70
N THR A 15 -6.09 -2.87 0.51
CA THR A 15 -4.79 -2.39 0.97
C THR A 15 -3.73 -3.33 0.39
N SER A 16 -2.77 -2.82 -0.35
CA SER A 16 -1.78 -3.64 -1.04
C SER A 16 -0.36 -3.17 -0.78
N ILE A 17 0.55 -4.13 -0.60
CA ILE A 17 1.98 -3.89 -0.57
C ILE A 17 2.63 -4.95 -1.46
N ALA A 18 3.45 -4.51 -2.40
CA ALA A 18 4.15 -5.42 -3.30
C ALA A 18 5.66 -5.22 -3.19
N VAL A 19 6.40 -6.29 -3.43
CA VAL A 19 7.86 -6.26 -3.46
C VAL A 19 8.32 -6.86 -4.78
N VAL A 20 9.11 -6.09 -5.53
CA VAL A 20 9.61 -6.49 -6.85
C VAL A 20 11.12 -6.35 -6.85
N THR A 21 11.85 -7.35 -7.35
CA THR A 21 13.29 -7.25 -7.49
C THR A 21 13.69 -6.29 -8.60
N ALA A 22 14.93 -5.82 -8.57
CA ALA A 22 15.48 -4.99 -9.64
C ALA A 22 15.44 -5.70 -11.02
N GLY A 23 15.42 -7.03 -11.01
CA GLY A 23 15.29 -7.83 -12.23
C GLY A 23 13.85 -8.06 -12.71
N GLY A 24 12.86 -7.55 -11.98
CA GLY A 24 11.45 -7.65 -12.37
C GLY A 24 10.70 -8.84 -11.77
N GLU A 25 11.31 -9.61 -10.88
CA GLU A 25 10.63 -10.73 -10.21
C GLU A 25 9.77 -10.22 -9.05
N VAL A 26 8.51 -10.66 -8.97
CA VAL A 26 7.63 -10.32 -7.86
C VAL A 26 7.92 -11.26 -6.68
N LEU A 27 8.46 -10.71 -5.60
CA LEU A 27 8.75 -11.47 -4.38
C LEU A 27 7.51 -11.63 -3.51
N ALA A 28 6.65 -10.63 -3.48
CA ALA A 28 5.43 -10.67 -2.69
C ALA A 28 4.41 -9.70 -3.24
N ASN A 29 3.13 -10.05 -3.06
CA ASN A 29 2.00 -9.20 -3.37
C ASN A 29 1.00 -9.38 -2.23
N LEU A 30 1.15 -8.56 -1.20
CA LEU A 30 0.38 -8.67 0.03
C LEU A 30 -0.88 -7.83 -0.08
N LYS A 31 -2.04 -8.45 0.15
CA LYS A 31 -3.34 -7.78 -0.01
C LYS A 31 -4.23 -8.03 1.19
N ALA A 32 -4.98 -7.00 1.57
CA ALA A 32 -6.04 -7.09 2.56
C ALA A 32 -7.24 -6.30 2.04
N PRO A 33 -8.33 -6.97 1.65
CA PRO A 33 -9.51 -6.27 1.14
C PRO A 33 -10.20 -5.48 2.24
N LEU A 34 -10.86 -4.38 1.86
CA LEU A 34 -11.68 -3.61 2.77
C LEU A 34 -13.04 -4.29 2.95
N PRO A 35 -13.64 -4.19 4.14
CA PRO A 35 -14.96 -4.78 4.37
C PRO A 35 -16.05 -3.93 3.71
N VAL A 36 -16.67 -4.45 2.66
CA VAL A 36 -17.86 -3.86 2.05
C VAL A 36 -19.03 -4.80 2.38
N LYS A 37 -20.02 -4.28 3.09
CA LYS A 37 -21.16 -5.08 3.51
C LYS A 37 -22.03 -5.48 2.31
N PRO A 38 -22.66 -6.68 2.36
CA PRO A 38 -23.58 -7.09 1.30
C PRO A 38 -24.69 -6.05 1.10
N GLY A 39 -24.95 -5.71 -0.16
CA GLY A 39 -25.98 -4.74 -0.52
C GLY A 39 -25.54 -3.29 -0.51
N GLU A 40 -24.34 -3.00 -0.05
CA GLU A 40 -23.79 -1.64 -0.11
C GLU A 40 -23.06 -1.42 -1.44
N VAL A 41 -23.14 -0.17 -1.94
CA VAL A 41 -22.55 0.21 -3.23
C VAL A 41 -21.04 0.45 -3.11
N GLY A 42 -20.55 0.71 -1.89
CA GLY A 42 -19.13 0.98 -1.65
C GLY A 42 -18.92 1.55 -0.27
N LEU A 43 -17.71 2.07 -0.03
CA LEU A 43 -17.34 2.69 1.23
C LEU A 43 -17.22 4.20 1.07
N ARG A 44 -17.61 4.93 2.13
CA ARG A 44 -17.29 6.36 2.22
C ARG A 44 -15.78 6.52 2.33
N GLN A 45 -15.24 7.66 1.88
CA GLN A 45 -13.81 7.91 1.95
C GLN A 45 -13.25 7.82 3.37
N SER A 46 -13.98 8.33 4.37
CA SER A 46 -13.55 8.23 5.77
C SER A 46 -13.48 6.79 6.26
N GLU A 47 -14.43 5.95 5.85
CA GLU A 47 -14.44 4.53 6.19
C GLU A 47 -13.29 3.80 5.50
N ALA A 48 -13.00 4.16 4.24
CA ALA A 48 -11.89 3.57 3.49
C ALA A 48 -10.55 3.93 4.13
N VAL A 49 -10.33 5.17 4.52
CA VAL A 49 -9.11 5.60 5.21
C VAL A 49 -8.92 4.79 6.49
N PHE A 50 -9.98 4.68 7.31
CA PHE A 50 -9.91 3.95 8.57
C PHE A 50 -9.57 2.47 8.34
N ALA A 51 -10.22 1.84 7.35
CA ALA A 51 -10.01 0.44 7.05
C ALA A 51 -8.58 0.18 6.55
N HIS A 52 -8.04 1.05 5.68
CA HIS A 52 -6.65 0.95 5.25
C HIS A 52 -5.68 1.07 6.42
N VAL A 53 -5.92 2.04 7.32
CA VAL A 53 -5.08 2.24 8.50
C VAL A 53 -5.10 0.99 9.38
N LYS A 54 -6.25 0.34 9.52
CA LYS A 54 -6.36 -0.92 10.29
C LYS A 54 -5.61 -2.07 9.65
N ASN A 55 -5.58 -2.14 8.32
CA ASN A 55 -4.93 -3.22 7.59
C ASN A 55 -3.40 -3.09 7.54
N LEU A 56 -2.88 -1.86 7.54
CA LEU A 56 -1.46 -1.61 7.32
C LEU A 56 -0.53 -2.27 8.34
N PRO A 57 -0.80 -2.27 9.66
CA PRO A 57 0.11 -2.93 10.60
C PRO A 57 0.35 -4.41 10.32
N GLY A 58 -0.71 -5.15 9.99
CA GLY A 58 -0.58 -6.57 9.66
C GLY A 58 0.22 -6.80 8.38
N LEU A 59 -0.04 -5.98 7.34
CA LEU A 59 0.67 -6.08 6.09
C LEU A 59 2.14 -5.67 6.24
N THR A 60 2.44 -4.62 7.00
CA THR A 60 3.83 -4.20 7.22
C THR A 60 4.62 -5.23 8.02
N ALA A 61 3.99 -5.96 8.95
CA ALA A 61 4.63 -7.06 9.65
C ALA A 61 5.02 -8.17 8.68
N ARG A 62 4.13 -8.51 7.75
CA ARG A 62 4.42 -9.50 6.69
C ARG A 62 5.49 -9.00 5.73
N LEU A 63 5.47 -7.71 5.41
CA LEU A 63 6.48 -7.07 4.58
C LEU A 63 7.87 -7.21 5.20
N ALA A 64 7.99 -6.99 6.51
CA ALA A 64 9.26 -7.11 7.20
C ALA A 64 9.85 -8.53 7.06
N GLU A 65 9.01 -9.56 7.11
CA GLU A 65 9.44 -10.95 6.90
C GLU A 65 9.96 -11.17 5.48
N VAL A 66 9.22 -10.65 4.48
CA VAL A 66 9.61 -10.77 3.07
C VAL A 66 10.95 -10.08 2.81
N LEU A 67 11.17 -8.92 3.41
CA LEU A 67 12.36 -8.10 3.18
C LEU A 67 13.60 -8.59 3.92
N ASN A 68 13.47 -9.58 4.79
CA ASN A 68 14.60 -10.09 5.55
C ASN A 68 15.70 -10.57 4.61
N GLY A 69 16.89 -9.97 4.70
CA GLY A 69 18.02 -10.28 3.84
C GLY A 69 18.03 -9.59 2.49
N HIS A 70 17.03 -8.75 2.19
CA HIS A 70 16.97 -8.00 0.93
C HIS A 70 17.26 -6.52 1.17
N ARG A 71 17.72 -5.83 0.14
CA ARG A 71 17.99 -4.40 0.21
C ARG A 71 16.94 -3.63 -0.60
N VAL A 72 16.26 -2.69 0.04
CA VAL A 72 15.25 -1.85 -0.60
C VAL A 72 15.94 -0.64 -1.24
N LEU A 73 15.81 -0.52 -2.57
CA LEU A 73 16.39 0.57 -3.33
C LEU A 73 15.44 1.76 -3.46
N GLY A 74 14.15 1.52 -3.40
CA GLY A 74 13.17 2.59 -3.54
C GLY A 74 11.78 2.15 -3.14
N VAL A 75 10.91 3.13 -2.90
CA VAL A 75 9.53 2.93 -2.49
C VAL A 75 8.63 3.74 -3.41
N GLY A 76 7.59 3.10 -3.93
CA GLY A 76 6.56 3.74 -4.73
C GLY A 76 5.22 3.71 -4.00
N VAL A 77 4.35 4.66 -4.29
CA VAL A 77 3.03 4.71 -3.68
C VAL A 77 2.05 5.40 -4.63
N SER A 78 0.82 4.88 -4.69
CA SER A 78 -0.27 5.57 -5.37
C SER A 78 -0.70 6.76 -4.51
N ALA A 79 -0.67 7.98 -5.09
CA ALA A 79 -0.88 9.21 -4.35
C ALA A 79 -2.19 9.92 -4.68
N LYS A 80 -2.72 9.71 -5.89
CA LYS A 80 -3.95 10.36 -6.35
C LYS A 80 -4.54 9.59 -7.53
N PRO A 81 -5.87 9.74 -7.79
CA PRO A 81 -6.53 8.96 -8.83
C PRO A 81 -6.01 9.22 -10.24
N ARG A 82 -5.49 10.42 -10.48
CA ARG A 82 -4.95 10.81 -11.79
C ARG A 82 -3.93 11.92 -11.60
N ASP A 83 -3.12 12.13 -12.62
CA ASP A 83 -2.08 13.17 -12.61
C ASP A 83 -2.66 14.55 -12.90
N ALA A 84 -3.34 15.13 -11.89
CA ALA A 84 -3.91 16.47 -11.92
C ALA A 84 -3.84 17.05 -10.51
N GLU A 85 -3.53 18.35 -10.40
CA GLU A 85 -3.34 18.99 -9.09
C GLU A 85 -4.58 18.93 -8.20
N ASP A 86 -5.76 19.01 -8.80
CA ASP A 86 -7.03 18.95 -8.07
C ASP A 86 -7.54 17.53 -7.85
N SER A 87 -6.82 16.53 -8.32
CA SER A 87 -7.22 15.14 -8.12
C SER A 87 -6.85 14.69 -6.72
N TYR A 88 -7.87 14.39 -5.91
CA TYR A 88 -7.65 14.05 -4.51
C TYR A 88 -8.69 13.06 -4.02
N MET A 89 -8.23 11.99 -3.39
CA MET A 89 -9.09 11.05 -2.66
C MET A 89 -8.41 10.73 -1.33
N PRO A 90 -9.08 10.97 -0.19
CA PRO A 90 -8.48 10.77 1.13
C PRO A 90 -7.90 9.39 1.39
N CYS A 91 -8.47 8.33 0.81
CA CYS A 91 -7.94 6.97 1.02
C CYS A 91 -6.48 6.81 0.55
N PHE A 92 -6.02 7.61 -0.41
CA PHE A 92 -4.62 7.58 -0.86
C PHE A 92 -3.66 8.04 0.23
N LEU A 93 -4.10 8.92 1.14
CA LEU A 93 -3.25 9.43 2.21
C LEU A 93 -2.72 8.34 3.15
N SER A 94 -3.50 7.28 3.36
CA SER A 94 -3.07 6.16 4.19
C SER A 94 -1.79 5.52 3.64
N GLY A 95 -1.76 5.27 2.32
CA GLY A 95 -0.61 4.70 1.65
C GLY A 95 0.57 5.67 1.62
N VAL A 96 0.33 6.95 1.33
CA VAL A 96 1.39 7.96 1.30
C VAL A 96 2.03 8.08 2.68
N ALA A 97 1.25 8.12 3.75
CA ALA A 97 1.78 8.19 5.11
C ALA A 97 2.61 6.95 5.46
N ALA A 98 2.10 5.75 5.15
CA ALA A 98 2.82 4.51 5.41
C ALA A 98 4.11 4.42 4.61
N ALA A 99 4.08 4.74 3.32
CA ALA A 99 5.25 4.69 2.45
C ALA A 99 6.31 5.69 2.88
N THR A 100 5.90 6.90 3.25
CA THR A 100 6.80 7.94 3.72
C THR A 100 7.49 7.53 5.01
N ALA A 101 6.74 7.02 5.97
CA ALA A 101 7.29 6.53 7.23
C ALA A 101 8.25 5.35 7.02
N PHE A 102 7.88 4.42 6.14
CA PHE A 102 8.71 3.27 5.80
C PHE A 102 10.03 3.71 5.15
N ALA A 103 9.97 4.63 4.20
CA ALA A 103 11.17 5.11 3.50
C ALA A 103 12.12 5.88 4.43
N ALA A 104 11.58 6.56 5.43
CA ALA A 104 12.37 7.32 6.41
C ALA A 104 13.05 6.42 7.45
N GLY A 105 12.50 5.26 7.68
CA GLY A 105 13.06 4.29 8.62
C GLY A 105 14.01 3.33 7.97
#